data_772659704899bee1f85a280bc6e81933
#
_entry.id   772659704899bee1f85a280bc6e81933
#
_cell.length_a   1.000
_cell.length_b   1.000
_cell.length_c   1.000
_cell.angle_alpha   90.00
_cell.angle_beta   90.00
_cell.angle_gamma   90.00
#
_symmetry.space_group_name_H-M   'P 1'
#
loop_
_entity.id
_entity.type
_entity.pdbx_description
1 polymer ?
#
loop_
_entity_poly.entity_id
_entity_poly.type
_entity_poly.pdbx_seq_one_letter_code
_entity_poly.pdbx_strand_id
1 'polypeptide(L)'
;CMNRLLWITLLVIGLSGCSEESSSSEENTESGTIQDGDHADNATVIQLNSSDQYQTVEGIGGGIANYENWYCQHPNKKELFDLIFKDLEISMIRIGNWYEKKISGENPDILKQQKEIMDAATQRLGRSNFSVMMSNWLVAPDLIDRPKEKGATLKRNNEGKYMYKEFGEWCRMTLKAYQEADMSPDYLSMMNEPDGDNSAGTKIRLGYGIDDSQKANYGKALDATYEAFKEVSDRPKLIGPEVLGIGYGTFSNYYRDLNPDLLDAAAFHCYHGGKTSDYKDNDRYSSAHAFKTEFQNIARQVGNKSIMMTENCSYHPAVPEDAVNIAHFISNSFRYANATVYLHWALLWGYADADELKKGGDGCIAVEWPWSSSRWTTEKGYVVRSEFYGLKHFTKYVKPGWRRIGVDYELKEVEVVAFQDPDEYQIAVVLVNYSEQEEKTVRLKNIGSKEVSSIRKVIQTDTQKESWYQELKNTDPFVELVLPKMSVTTVYFKFKTN
;
A
#
# COMPACT_ATOMS: atom_id res chain seq x y z
N CYS A 1 20.86 37.59 -16.79
CA CYS A 1 20.61 38.99 -16.42
C CYS A 1 19.85 39.03 -15.12
N MET A 2 20.49 39.71 -14.20
CA MET A 2 20.13 40.02 -12.80
C MET A 2 18.77 40.73 -12.69
N ASN A 3 18.05 40.46 -11.59
CA ASN A 3 17.67 41.53 -10.68
C ASN A 3 17.17 40.95 -9.33
N ARG A 4 17.92 41.34 -8.30
CA ARG A 4 17.56 41.25 -6.86
C ARG A 4 16.58 42.37 -6.52
N LEU A 5 15.62 42.10 -5.65
CA LEU A 5 15.06 43.15 -4.77
C LEU A 5 14.88 42.60 -3.34
N LEU A 6 15.65 43.22 -2.48
CA LEU A 6 15.48 43.19 -1.01
C LEU A 6 14.23 43.95 -0.60
N TRP A 7 13.53 43.52 0.44
CA TRP A 7 12.79 44.40 1.35
C TRP A 7 13.11 44.09 2.80
N ILE A 8 13.30 45.16 3.51
CA ILE A 8 13.87 45.34 4.85
C ILE A 8 12.73 45.40 5.90
N THR A 9 13.02 44.76 7.01
CA THR A 9 12.53 44.81 8.40
C THR A 9 11.89 46.14 8.87
N LEU A 10 10.84 46.02 9.68
CA LEU A 10 10.56 47.00 10.72
C LEU A 10 10.11 46.32 12.02
N LEU A 11 10.93 46.53 13.05
CA LEU A 11 10.76 46.15 14.44
C LEU A 11 9.97 47.25 15.14
N VAL A 12 8.93 46.91 15.92
CA VAL A 12 8.36 47.86 16.89
C VAL A 12 8.33 47.18 18.26
N ILE A 13 9.12 47.78 19.16
CA ILE A 13 9.21 47.50 20.60
C ILE A 13 8.19 48.36 21.30
N GLY A 14 7.41 47.77 22.20
CA GLY A 14 6.58 48.52 23.15
C GLY A 14 6.63 47.89 24.53
N LEU A 15 7.29 48.56 25.44
CA LEU A 15 7.47 48.25 26.86
C LEU A 15 6.35 48.91 27.69
N SER A 16 6.16 48.36 28.86
CA SER A 16 5.64 48.86 30.15
C SER A 16 4.30 48.25 30.55
N GLY A 17 4.07 47.88 31.79
CA GLY A 17 4.74 48.11 33.06
C GLY A 17 4.05 47.30 34.16
N CYS A 18 4.80 47.14 35.25
CA CYS A 18 4.45 46.45 36.50
C CYS A 18 3.36 47.18 37.29
N SER A 19 2.57 46.43 38.07
CA SER A 19 2.21 46.81 39.42
C SER A 19 1.95 45.59 40.31
N GLU A 20 2.74 45.50 41.37
CA GLU A 20 2.57 44.65 42.54
C GLU A 20 1.46 45.17 43.41
N GLU A 21 0.67 44.33 44.04
CA GLU A 21 0.19 44.52 45.41
C GLU A 21 -0.08 43.19 46.11
N SER A 22 0.46 43.13 47.31
CA SER A 22 0.43 42.08 48.31
C SER A 22 -0.78 42.18 49.23
N SER A 23 -1.31 41.04 49.71
CA SER A 23 -1.56 40.81 51.17
C SER A 23 -2.28 39.51 51.45
N SER A 24 -1.67 38.74 52.28
CA SER A 24 -1.99 38.16 53.61
C SER A 24 -2.99 37.00 53.67
N SER A 25 -2.42 35.89 54.08
CA SER A 25 -2.77 34.79 54.98
C SER A 25 -4.17 34.76 55.62
N GLU A 26 -4.83 33.57 55.48
CA GLU A 26 -5.49 32.89 56.60
C GLU A 26 -5.52 31.38 56.38
N GLU A 27 -4.92 30.62 57.32
CA GLU A 27 -5.08 29.19 57.46
C GLU A 27 -6.50 28.84 57.86
N ASN A 28 -7.14 27.88 57.13
CA ASN A 28 -8.24 27.11 57.67
C ASN A 28 -8.05 25.62 57.28
N THR A 29 -7.71 24.85 58.27
CA THR A 29 -7.74 23.40 58.29
C THR A 29 -9.19 22.94 58.29
N GLU A 30 -9.68 22.38 57.18
CA GLU A 30 -10.83 21.50 57.16
C GLU A 30 -10.49 20.17 56.52
N SER A 31 -10.74 19.09 57.25
CA SER A 31 -10.65 17.72 56.79
C SER A 31 -11.64 17.47 55.64
N GLY A 32 -11.14 17.51 54.41
CA GLY A 32 -11.92 17.18 53.24
C GLY A 32 -11.76 15.71 52.90
N THR A 33 -12.83 14.96 52.97
CA THR A 33 -13.09 13.70 52.26
C THR A 33 -12.48 13.78 50.86
N ILE A 34 -11.67 12.79 50.52
CA ILE A 34 -11.20 12.54 49.15
C ILE A 34 -12.45 12.32 48.30
N GLN A 35 -12.91 13.36 47.63
CA GLN A 35 -13.78 13.22 46.47
C GLN A 35 -12.91 12.61 45.35
N ASP A 36 -13.35 11.47 44.85
CA ASP A 36 -12.95 10.95 43.55
C ASP A 36 -13.00 12.11 42.55
N GLY A 37 -11.84 12.56 42.15
CA GLY A 37 -11.73 13.64 41.18
C GLY A 37 -12.44 13.24 39.90
N ASP A 38 -13.43 14.02 39.52
CA ASP A 38 -13.93 14.12 38.16
C ASP A 38 -12.74 14.36 37.21
N HIS A 39 -12.10 13.30 36.78
CA HIS A 39 -11.36 13.33 35.54
C HIS A 39 -12.42 13.57 34.46
N ALA A 40 -12.55 14.81 34.05
CA ALA A 40 -13.38 15.19 32.93
C ALA A 40 -13.02 14.23 31.79
N ASP A 41 -13.99 13.44 31.39
CA ASP A 41 -13.88 12.37 30.41
C ASP A 41 -13.71 12.99 29.01
N ASN A 42 -12.54 13.57 28.74
CA ASN A 42 -12.21 14.28 27.49
C ASN A 42 -11.86 13.31 26.35
N ALA A 43 -11.87 11.99 26.61
CA ALA A 43 -11.54 11.00 25.61
C ALA A 43 -12.72 10.81 24.63
N THR A 44 -12.47 11.01 23.34
CA THR A 44 -13.46 10.70 22.31
C THR A 44 -13.67 9.20 22.19
N VAL A 45 -14.93 8.76 22.22
CA VAL A 45 -15.28 7.35 22.09
C VAL A 45 -15.22 6.92 20.63
N ILE A 46 -14.49 5.83 20.38
CA ILE A 46 -14.48 5.10 19.10
C ILE A 46 -15.24 3.81 19.31
N GLN A 47 -16.40 3.68 18.65
CA GLN A 47 -17.27 2.51 18.78
C GLN A 47 -16.93 1.48 17.72
N LEU A 48 -16.62 0.25 18.12
CA LEU A 48 -16.37 -0.89 17.24
C LEU A 48 -17.64 -1.72 17.13
N ASN A 49 -18.10 -1.98 15.91
CA ASN A 49 -19.30 -2.76 15.66
C ASN A 49 -18.98 -4.05 14.90
N SER A 50 -18.80 -5.16 15.59
CA SER A 50 -18.50 -6.47 15.01
C SER A 50 -19.64 -7.06 14.18
N SER A 51 -20.88 -6.61 14.37
CA SER A 51 -22.02 -7.08 13.58
C SER A 51 -22.13 -6.40 12.23
N ASP A 52 -21.46 -5.24 12.07
CA ASP A 52 -21.42 -4.49 10.82
C ASP A 52 -20.19 -4.92 10.02
N GLN A 53 -20.37 -5.95 9.16
CA GLN A 53 -19.29 -6.60 8.42
C GLN A 53 -19.24 -6.14 6.98
N TYR A 54 -18.02 -5.93 6.48
CA TYR A 54 -17.71 -5.51 5.12
C TYR A 54 -16.88 -6.56 4.38
N GLN A 55 -15.98 -6.13 3.50
CA GLN A 55 -15.15 -7.02 2.70
C GLN A 55 -14.21 -7.89 3.53
N THR A 56 -13.88 -9.05 2.96
CA THR A 56 -12.83 -9.94 3.48
C THR A 56 -11.47 -9.53 2.91
N VAL A 57 -10.47 -9.47 3.77
CA VAL A 57 -9.08 -9.21 3.36
C VAL A 57 -8.53 -10.44 2.65
N GLU A 58 -7.97 -10.26 1.45
CA GLU A 58 -7.32 -11.32 0.68
C GLU A 58 -5.80 -11.23 0.76
N GLY A 59 -5.24 -10.04 0.99
CA GLY A 59 -3.80 -9.89 1.17
C GLY A 59 -3.33 -8.46 1.40
N ILE A 60 -2.23 -8.35 2.13
CA ILE A 60 -1.50 -7.10 2.33
C ILE A 60 -0.01 -7.39 2.14
N GLY A 61 0.65 -6.61 1.29
CA GLY A 61 2.06 -6.85 0.99
C GLY A 61 2.66 -5.83 0.03
N GLY A 62 3.43 -6.29 -0.95
CA GLY A 62 4.02 -5.39 -1.91
C GLY A 62 4.79 -6.05 -3.05
N GLY A 63 5.32 -5.20 -3.93
CA GLY A 63 6.08 -5.60 -5.11
C GLY A 63 7.54 -5.91 -4.80
N ILE A 64 8.07 -6.91 -5.51
CA ILE A 64 9.51 -7.25 -5.55
C ILE A 64 10.10 -7.06 -6.95
N ALA A 65 9.28 -6.67 -7.90
CA ALA A 65 9.67 -6.55 -9.31
C ALA A 65 10.82 -5.54 -9.53
N ASN A 66 11.62 -5.79 -10.55
CA ASN A 66 12.78 -5.03 -10.99
C ASN A 66 14.08 -5.17 -10.17
N TYR A 67 14.00 -5.63 -8.93
CA TYR A 67 15.17 -5.73 -8.03
C TYR A 67 15.49 -7.15 -7.59
N GLU A 68 15.00 -8.18 -8.31
CA GLU A 68 15.22 -9.58 -7.98
C GLU A 68 16.71 -9.93 -7.84
N ASN A 69 17.54 -9.41 -8.76
CA ASN A 69 18.99 -9.59 -8.68
C ASN A 69 19.64 -8.86 -7.48
N TRP A 70 19.05 -7.73 -7.03
CA TRP A 70 19.53 -7.02 -5.85
C TRP A 70 19.26 -7.80 -4.57
N TYR A 71 18.08 -8.41 -4.46
CA TYR A 71 17.77 -9.34 -3.36
C TYR A 71 18.75 -10.52 -3.33
N CYS A 72 18.93 -11.20 -4.48
CA CYS A 72 19.67 -12.45 -4.55
C CYS A 72 21.18 -12.26 -4.45
N GLN A 73 21.71 -11.13 -4.89
CA GLN A 73 23.14 -10.82 -4.86
C GLN A 73 23.59 -10.07 -3.60
N HIS A 74 22.67 -9.61 -2.77
CA HIS A 74 23.05 -8.86 -1.57
C HIS A 74 23.76 -9.78 -0.55
N PRO A 75 24.94 -9.39 -0.02
CA PRO A 75 25.64 -10.19 0.99
C PRO A 75 24.79 -10.51 2.23
N ASN A 76 23.91 -9.58 2.61
CA ASN A 76 22.99 -9.73 3.75
C ASN A 76 21.57 -10.18 3.32
N LYS A 77 21.43 -10.89 2.18
CA LYS A 77 20.11 -11.29 1.64
C LYS A 77 19.25 -12.09 2.62
N LYS A 78 19.87 -12.89 3.50
CA LYS A 78 19.13 -13.64 4.52
C LYS A 78 18.42 -12.72 5.49
N GLU A 79 19.08 -11.64 5.91
CA GLU A 79 18.50 -10.63 6.79
C GLU A 79 17.38 -9.83 6.08
N LEU A 80 17.60 -9.47 4.80
CA LEU A 80 16.57 -8.83 3.98
C LEU A 80 15.31 -9.70 3.85
N PHE A 81 15.48 -11.00 3.62
CA PHE A 81 14.36 -11.93 3.58
C PHE A 81 13.67 -12.09 4.95
N ASP A 82 14.44 -12.09 6.03
CA ASP A 82 13.87 -12.14 7.38
C ASP A 82 13.07 -10.86 7.71
N LEU A 83 13.54 -9.67 7.31
CA LEU A 83 12.80 -8.42 7.45
C LEU A 83 11.45 -8.47 6.71
N ILE A 84 11.43 -8.92 5.45
CA ILE A 84 10.21 -8.92 4.64
C ILE A 84 9.25 -10.04 5.09
N PHE A 85 9.75 -11.25 5.27
CA PHE A 85 8.88 -12.42 5.44
C PHE A 85 8.61 -12.81 6.89
N LYS A 86 9.49 -12.48 7.84
CA LYS A 86 9.25 -12.75 9.27
C LYS A 86 8.84 -11.50 10.05
N ASP A 87 9.52 -10.39 9.81
CA ASP A 87 9.26 -9.19 10.60
C ASP A 87 8.06 -8.41 10.05
N LEU A 88 8.05 -8.08 8.77
CA LEU A 88 6.90 -7.46 8.11
C LEU A 88 5.72 -8.45 7.97
N GLU A 89 6.00 -9.72 7.67
CA GLU A 89 5.01 -10.81 7.63
C GLU A 89 3.88 -10.58 6.61
N ILE A 90 4.28 -10.21 5.40
CA ILE A 90 3.34 -9.96 4.30
C ILE A 90 2.55 -11.20 3.93
N SER A 91 1.36 -11.02 3.37
CA SER A 91 0.47 -12.10 2.92
C SER A 91 0.21 -12.09 1.41
N MET A 92 0.81 -11.16 0.65
CA MET A 92 0.79 -11.16 -0.81
C MET A 92 2.07 -10.56 -1.37
N ILE A 93 2.59 -11.21 -2.42
CA ILE A 93 3.79 -10.80 -3.14
C ILE A 93 3.40 -10.49 -4.58
N ARG A 94 3.79 -9.31 -5.08
CA ARG A 94 3.62 -8.96 -6.49
C ARG A 94 4.94 -9.12 -7.24
N ILE A 95 4.92 -9.94 -8.29
CA ILE A 95 6.07 -10.21 -9.17
C ILE A 95 5.80 -9.68 -10.59
N GLY A 96 6.88 -9.44 -11.33
CA GLY A 96 6.80 -9.17 -12.76
C GLY A 96 6.87 -10.43 -13.60
N ASN A 97 6.10 -10.48 -14.69
CA ASN A 97 6.36 -11.44 -15.74
C ASN A 97 7.57 -10.96 -16.56
N TRP A 98 8.71 -11.54 -16.28
CA TRP A 98 10.00 -11.22 -16.91
C TRP A 98 10.44 -12.25 -17.95
N TYR A 99 9.52 -13.04 -18.51
CA TYR A 99 9.84 -14.04 -19.51
C TYR A 99 10.66 -13.46 -20.68
N GLU A 100 10.30 -12.27 -21.15
CA GLU A 100 11.02 -11.58 -22.24
C GLU A 100 12.46 -11.20 -21.84
N LYS A 101 12.72 -10.82 -20.59
CA LYS A 101 14.09 -10.58 -20.10
C LYS A 101 14.93 -11.84 -20.09
N LYS A 102 14.33 -13.01 -19.79
CA LYS A 102 15.00 -14.30 -19.84
C LYS A 102 15.41 -14.69 -21.25
N ILE A 103 14.47 -14.65 -22.21
CA ILE A 103 14.73 -15.13 -23.58
C ILE A 103 15.55 -14.16 -24.39
N SER A 104 15.50 -12.85 -24.12
CA SER A 104 16.35 -11.84 -24.76
C SER A 104 17.81 -11.87 -24.28
N GLY A 105 18.09 -12.55 -23.16
CA GLY A 105 19.40 -12.55 -22.52
C GLY A 105 19.71 -11.31 -21.68
N GLU A 106 18.77 -10.39 -21.51
CA GLU A 106 18.91 -9.23 -20.60
C GLU A 106 19.13 -9.69 -19.15
N ASN A 107 18.35 -10.67 -18.70
CA ASN A 107 18.57 -11.38 -17.44
C ASN A 107 18.15 -12.85 -17.59
N PRO A 108 19.06 -13.73 -18.04
CA PRO A 108 18.75 -15.15 -18.26
C PRO A 108 18.40 -15.90 -16.97
N ASP A 109 18.84 -15.42 -15.82
CA ASP A 109 18.61 -16.04 -14.52
C ASP A 109 17.39 -15.48 -13.77
N ILE A 110 16.63 -14.57 -14.36
CA ILE A 110 15.53 -13.84 -13.68
C ILE A 110 14.51 -14.79 -13.02
N LEU A 111 14.11 -15.87 -13.68
CA LEU A 111 13.17 -16.84 -13.10
C LEU A 111 13.78 -17.60 -11.92
N LYS A 112 15.08 -17.90 -11.94
CA LYS A 112 15.77 -18.51 -10.80
C LYS A 112 15.83 -17.55 -9.62
N GLN A 113 16.07 -16.27 -9.87
CA GLN A 113 16.09 -15.23 -8.84
C GLN A 113 14.71 -15.06 -8.20
N GLN A 114 13.65 -14.99 -9.01
CA GLN A 114 12.28 -14.96 -8.50
C GLN A 114 11.96 -16.22 -7.70
N LYS A 115 12.36 -17.40 -8.19
CA LYS A 115 12.18 -18.67 -7.46
C LYS A 115 12.91 -18.67 -6.11
N GLU A 116 14.14 -18.17 -6.05
CA GLU A 116 14.89 -18.03 -4.77
C GLU A 116 14.12 -17.17 -3.76
N ILE A 117 13.55 -16.07 -4.21
CA ILE A 117 12.74 -15.18 -3.34
C ILE A 117 11.46 -15.90 -2.89
N MET A 118 10.78 -16.61 -3.79
CA MET A 118 9.56 -17.35 -3.46
C MET A 118 9.84 -18.51 -2.50
N ASP A 119 10.98 -19.21 -2.65
CA ASP A 119 11.41 -20.26 -1.72
C ASP A 119 11.75 -19.68 -0.34
N ALA A 120 12.41 -18.52 -0.32
CA ALA A 120 12.69 -17.80 0.92
C ALA A 120 11.40 -17.36 1.66
N ALA A 121 10.37 -16.92 0.91
CA ALA A 121 9.04 -16.62 1.45
C ALA A 121 8.37 -17.90 1.98
N THR A 122 8.37 -18.98 1.19
CA THR A 122 7.77 -20.26 1.58
C THR A 122 8.40 -20.82 2.84
N GLN A 123 9.73 -20.75 2.97
CA GLN A 123 10.45 -21.22 4.16
C GLN A 123 10.05 -20.45 5.43
N ARG A 124 9.73 -19.16 5.32
CA ARG A 124 9.47 -18.28 6.46
C ARG A 124 8.00 -18.13 6.81
N LEU A 125 7.17 -18.08 5.81
CA LEU A 125 5.72 -17.86 5.96
C LEU A 125 4.93 -19.18 5.89
N GLY A 126 5.42 -20.18 5.13
CA GLY A 126 4.62 -21.31 4.65
C GLY A 126 3.84 -20.94 3.38
N ARG A 127 3.86 -21.80 2.34
CA ARG A 127 3.26 -21.48 1.02
C ARG A 127 1.77 -21.13 1.09
N SER A 128 1.02 -21.72 2.01
CA SER A 128 -0.42 -21.49 2.18
C SER A 128 -0.76 -20.14 2.82
N ASN A 129 0.22 -19.42 3.36
CA ASN A 129 -0.01 -18.20 4.12
C ASN A 129 0.23 -16.91 3.31
N PHE A 130 0.57 -17.05 2.03
CA PHE A 130 0.68 -15.91 1.13
C PHE A 130 0.23 -16.27 -0.28
N SER A 131 -0.24 -15.26 -0.99
CA SER A 131 -0.60 -15.34 -2.42
C SER A 131 0.43 -14.64 -3.29
N VAL A 132 0.51 -15.06 -4.54
CA VAL A 132 1.37 -14.46 -5.56
C VAL A 132 0.52 -13.81 -6.63
N MET A 133 0.76 -12.53 -6.87
CA MET A 133 0.19 -11.78 -7.97
C MET A 133 1.27 -11.51 -9.01
N MET A 134 0.99 -11.78 -10.28
CA MET A 134 1.88 -11.51 -11.40
C MET A 134 1.28 -10.45 -12.31
N SER A 135 2.09 -9.47 -12.73
CA SER A 135 1.71 -8.49 -13.75
C SER A 135 2.64 -8.55 -14.95
N ASN A 136 2.09 -8.34 -16.15
CA ASN A 136 2.89 -8.23 -17.38
C ASN A 136 3.34 -6.79 -17.59
N TRP A 137 4.63 -6.50 -17.43
CA TRP A 137 5.24 -5.22 -17.82
C TRP A 137 5.74 -5.23 -19.25
N LEU A 138 6.24 -6.38 -19.68
CA LEU A 138 6.85 -6.58 -20.98
C LEU A 138 5.94 -7.46 -21.84
N VAL A 139 6.00 -7.27 -23.14
CA VAL A 139 5.30 -8.07 -24.14
C VAL A 139 6.32 -8.46 -25.21
N ALA A 140 6.14 -9.62 -25.86
CA ALA A 140 7.00 -10.06 -26.93
C ALA A 140 7.19 -8.99 -28.02
N PRO A 141 8.41 -8.65 -28.43
CA PRO A 141 8.68 -7.62 -29.42
C PRO A 141 7.91 -7.80 -30.73
N ASP A 142 7.65 -9.04 -31.15
CA ASP A 142 6.92 -9.34 -32.37
C ASP A 142 5.43 -8.97 -32.31
N LEU A 143 4.89 -8.77 -31.11
CA LEU A 143 3.51 -8.34 -30.88
C LEU A 143 3.38 -6.81 -30.76
N ILE A 144 4.46 -6.06 -30.85
CA ILE A 144 4.48 -4.61 -30.64
C ILE A 144 4.63 -3.90 -32.00
N ASP A 145 3.82 -2.86 -32.24
CA ASP A 145 3.87 -2.08 -33.47
C ASP A 145 5.16 -1.26 -33.61
N ARG A 146 5.61 -0.66 -32.52
CA ARG A 146 6.80 0.20 -32.44
C ARG A 146 7.60 -0.11 -31.17
N PRO A 147 8.35 -1.23 -31.15
CA PRO A 147 9.10 -1.61 -29.96
C PRO A 147 10.02 -0.48 -29.47
N LYS A 148 10.01 -0.22 -28.15
CA LYS A 148 10.80 0.80 -27.44
C LYS A 148 10.36 2.26 -27.68
N GLU A 149 9.27 2.52 -28.40
CA GLU A 149 8.72 3.85 -28.55
C GLU A 149 7.61 4.14 -27.55
N LYS A 150 7.48 5.42 -27.16
CA LYS A 150 6.35 5.88 -26.37
C LYS A 150 5.04 5.68 -27.12
N GLY A 151 4.02 5.24 -26.39
CA GLY A 151 2.69 5.03 -26.95
C GLY A 151 2.61 3.86 -27.93
N ALA A 152 3.59 2.94 -27.92
CA ALA A 152 3.50 1.68 -28.65
C ALA A 152 2.27 0.88 -28.20
N THR A 153 1.68 0.10 -29.12
CA THR A 153 0.51 -0.74 -28.86
C THR A 153 0.69 -2.10 -29.52
N LEU A 154 -0.33 -2.96 -29.48
CA LEU A 154 -0.27 -4.22 -30.24
C LEU A 154 -0.11 -3.96 -31.73
N LYS A 155 0.69 -4.83 -32.36
CA LYS A 155 0.88 -4.84 -33.79
C LYS A 155 -0.40 -5.27 -34.53
N ARG A 156 -0.56 -4.80 -35.74
CA ARG A 156 -1.59 -5.27 -36.65
C ARG A 156 -1.03 -6.38 -37.57
N ASN A 157 -1.87 -7.37 -37.84
CA ASN A 157 -1.56 -8.42 -38.81
C ASN A 157 -1.70 -7.89 -40.26
N ASN A 158 -1.45 -8.74 -41.24
CA ASN A 158 -1.54 -8.38 -42.67
C ASN A 158 -2.95 -7.97 -43.12
N GLU A 159 -3.99 -8.29 -42.35
CA GLU A 159 -5.37 -7.87 -42.58
C GLU A 159 -5.69 -6.53 -41.91
N GLY A 160 -4.72 -5.89 -41.26
CA GLY A 160 -4.92 -4.65 -40.54
C GLY A 160 -5.59 -4.79 -39.16
N LYS A 161 -5.80 -6.02 -38.68
CA LYS A 161 -6.41 -6.31 -37.37
C LYS A 161 -5.34 -6.42 -36.30
N TYR A 162 -5.59 -5.88 -35.08
CA TYR A 162 -4.69 -6.06 -33.96
C TYR A 162 -4.55 -7.54 -33.57
N MET A 163 -3.34 -7.91 -33.18
CA MET A 163 -2.94 -9.28 -32.84
C MET A 163 -3.38 -9.70 -31.43
N TYR A 164 -4.68 -9.55 -31.12
CA TYR A 164 -5.24 -9.87 -29.80
C TYR A 164 -5.12 -11.36 -29.46
N LYS A 165 -5.40 -12.22 -30.42
CA LYS A 165 -5.31 -13.68 -30.22
C LYS A 165 -3.89 -14.10 -29.87
N GLU A 166 -2.93 -13.61 -30.64
CA GLU A 166 -1.51 -13.89 -30.41
C GLU A 166 -1.02 -13.34 -29.06
N PHE A 167 -1.55 -12.18 -28.64
CA PHE A 167 -1.28 -11.63 -27.32
C PHE A 167 -1.83 -12.55 -26.22
N GLY A 168 -3.07 -13.02 -26.31
CA GLY A 168 -3.66 -13.96 -25.36
C GLY A 168 -2.86 -15.27 -25.27
N GLU A 169 -2.44 -15.82 -26.43
CA GLU A 169 -1.58 -17.02 -26.48
C GLU A 169 -0.21 -16.78 -25.89
N TRP A 170 0.37 -15.59 -26.07
CA TRP A 170 1.61 -15.21 -25.42
C TRP A 170 1.46 -15.15 -23.89
N CYS A 171 0.37 -14.58 -23.38
CA CYS A 171 0.06 -14.59 -21.94
C CYS A 171 -0.01 -16.04 -21.42
N ARG A 172 -0.66 -16.95 -22.13
CA ARG A 172 -0.78 -18.35 -21.77
C ARG A 172 0.57 -19.05 -21.78
N MET A 173 1.37 -18.82 -22.81
CA MET A 173 2.73 -19.43 -22.94
C MET A 173 3.66 -18.98 -21.80
N THR A 174 3.66 -17.68 -21.47
CA THR A 174 4.50 -17.17 -20.38
C THR A 174 4.01 -17.68 -19.02
N LEU A 175 2.71 -17.77 -18.79
CA LEU A 175 2.15 -18.40 -17.59
C LEU A 175 2.64 -19.84 -17.43
N LYS A 176 2.61 -20.63 -18.50
CA LYS A 176 3.11 -22.00 -18.49
C LYS A 176 4.58 -22.08 -18.10
N ALA A 177 5.42 -21.18 -18.59
CA ALA A 177 6.83 -21.12 -18.22
C ALA A 177 7.04 -20.85 -16.72
N TYR A 178 6.18 -20.05 -16.09
CA TYR A 178 6.19 -19.82 -14.64
C TYR A 178 5.68 -21.05 -13.87
N GLN A 179 4.64 -21.74 -14.36
CA GLN A 179 4.15 -22.99 -13.78
C GLN A 179 5.23 -24.09 -13.82
N GLU A 180 5.92 -24.26 -14.96
CA GLU A 180 7.03 -25.20 -15.12
C GLU A 180 8.24 -24.87 -14.22
N ALA A 181 8.39 -23.60 -13.82
CA ALA A 181 9.39 -23.17 -12.85
C ALA A 181 8.92 -23.28 -11.39
N ASP A 182 7.77 -23.91 -11.12
CA ASP A 182 7.15 -24.01 -9.79
C ASP A 182 6.90 -22.64 -9.14
N MET A 183 6.39 -21.71 -9.94
CA MET A 183 6.04 -20.34 -9.54
C MET A 183 4.66 -19.94 -10.05
N SER A 184 3.67 -20.81 -9.93
CA SER A 184 2.30 -20.51 -10.34
C SER A 184 1.76 -19.29 -9.59
N PRO A 185 1.35 -18.23 -10.29
CA PRO A 185 0.68 -17.10 -9.64
C PRO A 185 -0.76 -17.47 -9.27
N ASP A 186 -1.25 -16.91 -8.16
CA ASP A 186 -2.66 -17.00 -7.74
C ASP A 186 -3.52 -15.97 -8.50
N TYR A 187 -2.92 -14.82 -8.88
CA TYR A 187 -3.55 -13.72 -9.62
C TYR A 187 -2.66 -13.27 -10.77
N LEU A 188 -3.29 -12.90 -11.88
CA LEU A 188 -2.58 -12.39 -13.05
C LEU A 188 -3.27 -11.14 -13.62
N SER A 189 -2.50 -10.06 -13.76
CA SER A 189 -2.85 -8.90 -14.57
C SER A 189 -2.19 -9.02 -15.94
N MET A 190 -2.99 -8.98 -16.99
CA MET A 190 -2.47 -9.13 -18.35
C MET A 190 -1.62 -7.94 -18.82
N MET A 191 -1.72 -6.77 -18.17
CA MET A 191 -0.91 -5.59 -18.48
C MET A 191 -0.85 -4.64 -17.30
N ASN A 192 0.36 -4.36 -16.82
CA ASN A 192 0.62 -3.31 -15.86
C ASN A 192 0.40 -1.94 -16.51
N GLU A 193 -0.42 -1.09 -15.91
CA GLU A 193 -0.66 0.30 -16.32
C GLU A 193 -0.89 0.48 -17.83
N PRO A 194 -1.97 -0.07 -18.39
CA PRO A 194 -2.24 -0.04 -19.83
C PRO A 194 -2.44 1.39 -20.37
N ASP A 195 -2.74 2.35 -19.49
CA ASP A 195 -2.89 3.78 -19.75
C ASP A 195 -1.58 4.57 -19.62
N GLY A 196 -0.54 3.97 -19.03
CA GLY A 196 0.74 4.61 -18.79
C GLY A 196 1.52 4.90 -20.08
N ASP A 197 2.14 6.08 -20.15
CA ASP A 197 3.04 6.45 -21.24
C ASP A 197 4.49 6.16 -20.85
N ASN A 198 4.80 4.89 -20.70
CA ASN A 198 6.10 4.46 -20.24
C ASN A 198 7.08 4.35 -21.41
N SER A 199 8.19 5.08 -21.36
CA SER A 199 9.24 5.07 -22.36
C SER A 199 10.29 3.97 -22.16
N ALA A 200 10.21 3.23 -21.06
CA ALA A 200 11.19 2.20 -20.73
C ALA A 200 10.68 0.81 -21.11
N GLY A 201 11.32 0.15 -22.05
CA GLY A 201 11.10 -1.25 -22.37
C GLY A 201 10.08 -1.54 -23.46
N THR A 202 9.48 -2.73 -23.39
CA THR A 202 8.54 -3.28 -24.38
C THR A 202 7.08 -3.16 -23.93
N LYS A 203 6.80 -2.28 -23.00
CA LYS A 203 5.46 -2.00 -22.51
C LYS A 203 4.59 -1.41 -23.60
N ILE A 204 3.37 -1.87 -23.69
CA ILE A 204 2.38 -1.37 -24.65
C ILE A 204 1.26 -0.62 -23.93
N ARG A 205 0.63 0.30 -24.64
CA ARG A 205 -0.63 0.93 -24.25
C ARG A 205 -1.80 0.16 -24.84
N LEU A 206 -2.79 -0.11 -24.00
CA LEU A 206 -4.08 -0.63 -24.41
C LEU A 206 -5.12 0.39 -24.01
N GLY A 207 -5.94 0.86 -24.95
CA GLY A 207 -6.93 1.89 -24.68
C GLY A 207 -8.29 1.34 -24.25
N TYR A 208 -9.21 2.24 -24.04
CA TYR A 208 -10.65 1.96 -23.91
C TYR A 208 -11.41 2.65 -25.06
N GLY A 209 -12.68 2.24 -25.27
CA GLY A 209 -13.52 2.73 -26.35
C GLY A 209 -13.57 1.78 -27.54
N ILE A 210 -14.66 1.83 -28.30
CA ILE A 210 -14.96 0.89 -29.38
C ILE A 210 -14.15 1.19 -30.63
N ASP A 211 -13.93 2.46 -30.95
CA ASP A 211 -13.19 2.92 -32.12
C ASP A 211 -11.78 3.33 -31.75
N ASP A 212 -10.89 2.35 -31.82
CA ASP A 212 -9.50 2.57 -31.49
C ASP A 212 -8.62 2.50 -32.73
N SER A 213 -8.65 3.55 -33.54
CA SER A 213 -7.84 3.63 -34.76
C SER A 213 -6.35 3.77 -34.46
N GLN A 214 -5.97 4.21 -33.25
CA GLN A 214 -4.59 4.56 -32.91
C GLN A 214 -3.89 3.53 -32.01
N LYS A 215 -4.62 2.78 -31.20
CA LYS A 215 -4.07 1.80 -30.26
C LYS A 215 -5.06 0.63 -30.03
N ALA A 216 -4.53 -0.51 -29.60
CA ALA A 216 -5.35 -1.67 -29.31
C ALA A 216 -6.23 -1.42 -28.07
N ASN A 217 -7.38 -2.07 -28.04
CA ASN A 217 -8.37 -1.95 -26.96
C ASN A 217 -8.09 -2.97 -25.85
N TYR A 218 -8.16 -2.52 -24.59
CA TYR A 218 -7.93 -3.36 -23.42
C TYR A 218 -8.97 -4.48 -23.27
N GLY A 219 -10.27 -4.16 -23.45
CA GLY A 219 -11.34 -5.14 -23.34
C GLY A 219 -11.18 -6.29 -24.34
N LYS A 220 -10.84 -5.99 -25.59
CA LYS A 220 -10.58 -7.01 -26.62
C LYS A 220 -9.34 -7.86 -26.30
N ALA A 221 -8.30 -7.25 -25.74
CA ALA A 221 -7.13 -7.99 -25.28
C ALA A 221 -7.47 -8.91 -24.10
N LEU A 222 -8.36 -8.44 -23.19
CA LEU A 222 -8.88 -9.25 -22.08
C LEU A 222 -9.71 -10.43 -22.59
N ASP A 223 -10.62 -10.21 -23.54
CA ASP A 223 -11.39 -11.27 -24.18
C ASP A 223 -10.48 -12.35 -24.74
N ALA A 224 -9.45 -11.96 -25.48
CA ALA A 224 -8.51 -12.89 -26.10
C ALA A 224 -7.65 -13.65 -25.05
N THR A 225 -7.24 -12.96 -23.98
CA THR A 225 -6.48 -13.59 -22.88
C THR A 225 -7.34 -14.59 -22.14
N TYR A 226 -8.61 -14.23 -21.85
CA TYR A 226 -9.55 -15.12 -21.19
C TYR A 226 -9.82 -16.38 -22.03
N GLU A 227 -10.04 -16.22 -23.34
CA GLU A 227 -10.21 -17.36 -24.26
C GLU A 227 -8.99 -18.27 -24.25
N ALA A 228 -7.78 -17.73 -24.30
CA ALA A 228 -6.55 -18.52 -24.25
C ALA A 228 -6.37 -19.28 -22.92
N PHE A 229 -7.02 -18.81 -21.84
CA PHE A 229 -6.91 -19.43 -20.52
C PHE A 229 -8.03 -20.43 -20.21
N LYS A 230 -9.06 -20.55 -21.02
CA LYS A 230 -10.19 -21.46 -20.77
C LYS A 230 -9.79 -22.91 -20.57
N GLU A 231 -8.77 -23.36 -21.31
CA GLU A 231 -8.29 -24.73 -21.27
C GLU A 231 -7.07 -24.93 -20.33
N VAL A 232 -6.71 -23.88 -19.57
CA VAL A 232 -5.60 -23.97 -18.62
C VAL A 232 -6.15 -24.49 -17.30
N SER A 233 -5.72 -25.68 -16.89
CA SER A 233 -5.94 -26.16 -15.53
C SER A 233 -5.16 -25.27 -14.55
N ASP A 234 -5.76 -24.98 -13.39
CA ASP A 234 -5.16 -24.15 -12.37
C ASP A 234 -4.76 -22.74 -12.88
N ARG A 235 -5.59 -22.14 -13.75
CA ARG A 235 -5.38 -20.78 -14.19
C ARG A 235 -5.43 -19.81 -13.01
N PRO A 236 -4.59 -18.76 -13.01
CA PRO A 236 -4.71 -17.71 -12.02
C PRO A 236 -6.03 -16.95 -12.17
N LYS A 237 -6.46 -16.31 -11.10
CA LYS A 237 -7.54 -15.32 -11.15
C LYS A 237 -7.09 -14.15 -12.01
N LEU A 238 -7.89 -13.78 -13.03
CA LEU A 238 -7.61 -12.61 -13.85
C LEU A 238 -8.06 -11.33 -13.14
N ILE A 239 -7.18 -10.34 -13.11
CA ILE A 239 -7.44 -9.06 -12.48
C ILE A 239 -7.14 -7.90 -13.43
N GLY A 240 -7.80 -6.77 -13.25
CA GLY A 240 -7.58 -5.57 -14.07
C GLY A 240 -8.63 -4.47 -13.82
N PRO A 241 -8.50 -3.35 -14.54
CA PRO A 241 -7.53 -3.06 -15.61
C PRO A 241 -6.12 -2.68 -15.16
N GLU A 242 -5.86 -2.52 -13.87
CA GLU A 242 -4.55 -2.17 -13.30
C GLU A 242 -3.98 -0.85 -13.86
N VAL A 243 -4.87 0.15 -13.99
CA VAL A 243 -4.51 1.48 -14.50
C VAL A 243 -3.51 2.20 -13.59
N LEU A 244 -2.66 3.07 -14.18
CA LEU A 244 -1.64 3.87 -13.48
C LEU A 244 -2.22 4.73 -12.35
N GLY A 245 -3.42 5.28 -12.57
CA GLY A 245 -4.08 6.13 -11.59
C GLY A 245 -5.58 6.16 -11.79
N ILE A 246 -6.30 6.58 -10.77
CA ILE A 246 -7.77 6.57 -10.72
C ILE A 246 -8.40 7.94 -10.98
N GLY A 247 -7.60 9.00 -11.02
CA GLY A 247 -8.06 10.35 -11.33
C GLY A 247 -8.62 10.48 -12.74
N TYR A 248 -9.35 11.56 -12.98
CA TYR A 248 -9.98 11.87 -14.27
C TYR A 248 -10.93 10.79 -14.82
N GLY A 249 -11.40 9.90 -13.95
CA GLY A 249 -12.27 8.79 -14.33
C GLY A 249 -11.57 7.68 -15.14
N THR A 250 -10.24 7.60 -15.11
CA THR A 250 -9.47 6.63 -15.89
C THR A 250 -9.91 5.20 -15.63
N PHE A 251 -9.94 4.78 -14.34
CA PHE A 251 -10.43 3.45 -13.98
C PHE A 251 -11.85 3.20 -14.51
N SER A 252 -12.76 4.15 -14.29
CA SER A 252 -14.17 4.04 -14.70
C SER A 252 -14.34 3.90 -16.19
N ASN A 253 -13.49 4.55 -16.99
CA ASN A 253 -13.54 4.45 -18.45
C ASN A 253 -13.11 3.05 -18.92
N TYR A 254 -12.02 2.51 -18.40
CA TYR A 254 -11.61 1.14 -18.71
C TYR A 254 -12.63 0.11 -18.23
N TYR A 255 -13.11 0.23 -16.99
CA TYR A 255 -14.00 -0.74 -16.38
C TYR A 255 -15.39 -0.79 -17.03
N ARG A 256 -15.85 0.30 -17.65
CA ARG A 256 -17.10 0.32 -18.44
C ARG A 256 -16.96 -0.28 -19.84
N ASP A 257 -15.75 -0.24 -20.41
CA ASP A 257 -15.49 -0.70 -21.78
C ASP A 257 -15.16 -2.20 -21.86
N LEU A 258 -14.62 -2.77 -20.80
CA LEU A 258 -14.33 -4.21 -20.71
C LEU A 258 -15.56 -5.01 -20.23
N ASN A 259 -15.54 -6.33 -20.48
CA ASN A 259 -16.48 -7.24 -19.85
C ASN A 259 -16.02 -7.60 -18.42
N PRO A 260 -16.65 -7.06 -17.37
CA PRO A 260 -16.20 -7.30 -16.00
C PRO A 260 -16.36 -8.75 -15.53
N ASP A 261 -17.22 -9.56 -16.19
CA ASP A 261 -17.40 -10.96 -15.84
C ASP A 261 -16.18 -11.84 -16.17
N LEU A 262 -15.26 -11.34 -16.99
CA LEU A 262 -14.01 -12.00 -17.29
C LEU A 262 -12.92 -11.75 -16.23
N LEU A 263 -13.14 -10.80 -15.33
CA LEU A 263 -12.24 -10.50 -14.23
C LEU A 263 -12.73 -11.13 -12.93
N ASP A 264 -11.83 -11.76 -12.21
CA ASP A 264 -12.06 -12.28 -10.86
C ASP A 264 -11.97 -11.14 -9.81
N ALA A 265 -11.17 -10.08 -10.07
CA ALA A 265 -11.10 -8.87 -9.26
C ALA A 265 -10.84 -7.63 -10.11
N ALA A 266 -11.35 -6.49 -9.65
CA ALA A 266 -10.97 -5.18 -10.16
C ALA A 266 -9.62 -4.76 -9.57
N ALA A 267 -8.72 -4.16 -10.37
CA ALA A 267 -7.40 -3.75 -9.92
C ALA A 267 -7.03 -2.36 -10.43
N PHE A 268 -6.31 -1.57 -9.61
CA PHE A 268 -5.84 -0.23 -9.95
C PHE A 268 -4.60 0.17 -9.15
N HIS A 269 -3.88 1.18 -9.66
CA HIS A 269 -2.82 1.90 -8.95
C HIS A 269 -3.31 3.29 -8.54
N CYS A 270 -2.60 3.92 -7.63
CA CYS A 270 -2.96 5.23 -7.09
C CYS A 270 -1.85 6.26 -7.27
N TYR A 271 -1.42 6.50 -8.52
CA TYR A 271 -0.40 7.49 -8.80
C TYR A 271 -0.95 8.86 -9.24
N HIS A 272 -2.11 8.91 -9.87
CA HIS A 272 -2.78 10.12 -10.30
C HIS A 272 -4.24 10.04 -9.89
N GLY A 273 -4.51 10.22 -8.59
CA GLY A 273 -5.82 9.92 -8.03
C GLY A 273 -6.77 11.07 -7.96
N GLY A 274 -6.26 12.25 -7.69
CA GLY A 274 -7.11 13.41 -7.45
C GLY A 274 -7.38 14.24 -8.70
N LYS A 275 -8.48 14.95 -8.68
CA LYS A 275 -8.67 16.12 -9.52
C LYS A 275 -7.83 17.24 -8.92
N THR A 276 -6.87 17.49 -9.47
CA THR A 276 -5.62 18.15 -9.37
C THR A 276 -5.50 19.58 -8.87
N SER A 277 -6.51 20.27 -8.38
CA SER A 277 -6.28 21.47 -7.59
C SER A 277 -5.75 21.16 -6.19
N ASP A 278 -6.04 19.95 -5.68
CA ASP A 278 -5.74 19.55 -4.31
C ASP A 278 -4.70 18.43 -4.22
N TYR A 279 -4.17 17.99 -5.36
CA TYR A 279 -3.26 16.85 -5.46
C TYR A 279 -2.06 17.21 -6.33
N LYS A 280 -0.87 17.08 -5.75
CA LYS A 280 0.40 17.15 -6.46
C LYS A 280 0.99 15.75 -6.59
N ASP A 281 1.60 15.44 -7.72
CA ASP A 281 2.12 14.10 -8.01
C ASP A 281 3.10 13.55 -6.97
N ASN A 282 3.80 14.42 -6.28
CA ASN A 282 4.78 14.08 -5.25
C ASN A 282 4.24 14.13 -3.81
N ASP A 283 2.97 14.46 -3.61
CA ASP A 283 2.33 14.59 -2.28
C ASP A 283 1.29 13.47 -2.03
N ARG A 284 1.47 12.30 -2.60
CA ARG A 284 0.46 11.24 -2.64
C ARG A 284 -0.04 10.83 -1.29
N TYR A 285 0.85 10.60 -0.35
CA TYR A 285 0.46 10.17 0.98
C TYR A 285 -0.16 11.30 1.79
N SER A 286 0.40 12.49 1.75
CA SER A 286 -0.17 13.66 2.43
C SER A 286 -1.55 14.03 1.88
N SER A 287 -1.84 13.61 0.65
CA SER A 287 -3.13 13.83 -0.01
C SER A 287 -4.03 12.57 -0.03
N ALA A 288 -3.80 11.59 0.85
CA ALA A 288 -4.59 10.36 0.90
C ALA A 288 -6.11 10.61 0.97
N HIS A 289 -6.54 11.67 1.64
CA HIS A 289 -7.95 12.09 1.70
C HIS A 289 -8.50 12.52 0.34
N ALA A 290 -7.66 12.99 -0.59
CA ALA A 290 -8.09 13.41 -1.93
C ALA A 290 -8.60 12.24 -2.78
N PHE A 291 -8.21 11.01 -2.45
CA PHE A 291 -8.65 9.81 -3.14
C PHE A 291 -10.00 9.28 -2.65
N LYS A 292 -10.54 9.80 -1.57
CA LYS A 292 -11.77 9.28 -0.96
C LYS A 292 -12.94 9.19 -1.93
N THR A 293 -13.17 10.23 -2.74
CA THR A 293 -14.26 10.27 -3.72
C THR A 293 -14.05 9.22 -4.81
N GLU A 294 -12.84 9.11 -5.34
CA GLU A 294 -12.50 8.12 -6.37
C GLU A 294 -12.61 6.69 -5.83
N PHE A 295 -12.15 6.43 -4.61
CA PHE A 295 -12.32 5.13 -3.94
C PHE A 295 -13.80 4.75 -3.81
N GLN A 296 -14.66 5.68 -3.37
CA GLN A 296 -16.09 5.44 -3.27
C GLN A 296 -16.75 5.23 -4.66
N ASN A 297 -16.27 5.91 -5.70
CA ASN A 297 -16.73 5.71 -7.06
C ASN A 297 -16.39 4.30 -7.56
N ILE A 298 -15.17 3.83 -7.32
CA ILE A 298 -14.71 2.48 -7.66
C ILE A 298 -15.57 1.44 -6.92
N ALA A 299 -15.73 1.59 -5.60
CA ALA A 299 -16.54 0.67 -4.80
C ALA A 299 -17.97 0.54 -5.34
N ARG A 300 -18.61 1.67 -5.70
CA ARG A 300 -19.96 1.66 -6.27
C ARG A 300 -20.02 1.01 -7.65
N GLN A 301 -19.02 1.25 -8.50
CA GLN A 301 -18.98 0.73 -9.86
C GLN A 301 -18.70 -0.77 -9.91
N VAL A 302 -17.78 -1.24 -9.06
CA VAL A 302 -17.36 -2.65 -9.00
C VAL A 302 -18.39 -3.51 -8.25
N GLY A 303 -19.05 -2.94 -7.24
CA GLY A 303 -20.04 -3.65 -6.44
C GLY A 303 -19.44 -4.71 -5.53
N ASN A 304 -19.92 -5.94 -5.63
CA ASN A 304 -19.55 -7.04 -4.74
C ASN A 304 -18.28 -7.81 -5.16
N LYS A 305 -17.68 -7.47 -6.30
CA LYS A 305 -16.44 -8.10 -6.76
C LYS A 305 -15.27 -7.61 -5.92
N SER A 306 -14.27 -8.46 -5.76
CA SER A 306 -13.01 -8.11 -5.09
C SER A 306 -12.35 -6.89 -5.74
N ILE A 307 -11.77 -6.01 -4.94
CA ILE A 307 -11.10 -4.78 -5.37
C ILE A 307 -9.67 -4.80 -4.82
N MET A 308 -8.70 -4.67 -5.71
CA MET A 308 -7.29 -4.75 -5.39
C MET A 308 -6.59 -3.43 -5.71
N MET A 309 -6.02 -2.77 -4.71
CA MET A 309 -5.10 -1.67 -4.89
C MET A 309 -3.68 -2.26 -5.00
N THR A 310 -3.18 -2.38 -6.22
CA THR A 310 -2.05 -3.24 -6.55
C THR A 310 -0.70 -2.54 -6.64
N GLU A 311 -0.70 -1.20 -6.58
CA GLU A 311 0.55 -0.44 -6.55
C GLU A 311 0.34 0.99 -6.04
N ASN A 312 1.20 1.43 -5.12
CA ASN A 312 1.34 2.81 -4.69
C ASN A 312 2.66 3.02 -3.95
N CYS A 313 3.31 4.16 -4.14
CA CYS A 313 4.49 4.58 -3.37
C CYS A 313 4.59 6.12 -3.30
N SER A 314 5.51 6.61 -2.50
CA SER A 314 5.95 8.01 -2.53
C SER A 314 6.97 8.23 -3.66
N TYR A 315 6.98 9.42 -4.27
CA TYR A 315 8.02 9.84 -5.22
C TYR A 315 8.90 10.97 -4.68
N HIS A 316 8.65 11.43 -3.47
CA HIS A 316 9.53 12.37 -2.78
C HIS A 316 10.61 11.61 -1.99
N PRO A 317 11.68 12.26 -1.55
CA PRO A 317 12.64 11.68 -0.62
C PRO A 317 11.94 11.13 0.63
N ALA A 318 12.40 9.98 1.12
CA ALA A 318 11.82 9.35 2.31
C ALA A 318 11.91 10.26 3.54
N VAL A 319 10.79 10.40 4.22
CA VAL A 319 10.65 11.19 5.45
C VAL A 319 10.00 10.36 6.56
N PRO A 320 10.19 10.72 7.84
CA PRO A 320 9.60 9.96 8.96
C PRO A 320 8.07 9.87 8.89
N GLU A 321 7.41 10.88 8.35
CA GLU A 321 5.96 10.99 8.17
C GLU A 321 5.38 9.93 7.25
N ASP A 322 6.19 9.29 6.41
CA ASP A 322 5.74 8.27 5.46
C ASP A 322 5.13 7.04 6.14
N ALA A 323 5.51 6.74 7.38
CA ALA A 323 4.81 5.70 8.16
C ALA A 323 3.32 6.02 8.35
N VAL A 324 3.02 7.28 8.67
CA VAL A 324 1.65 7.77 8.89
C VAL A 324 0.92 7.88 7.56
N ASN A 325 1.58 8.43 6.55
CA ASN A 325 1.02 8.65 5.23
C ASN A 325 0.60 7.33 4.56
N ILE A 326 1.46 6.31 4.61
CA ILE A 326 1.12 4.98 4.06
C ILE A 326 -0.01 4.33 4.85
N ALA A 327 0.00 4.43 6.19
CA ALA A 327 -1.05 3.87 7.02
C ALA A 327 -2.41 4.54 6.76
N HIS A 328 -2.43 5.86 6.57
CA HIS A 328 -3.62 6.60 6.17
C HIS A 328 -4.11 6.15 4.80
N PHE A 329 -3.21 5.97 3.85
CA PHE A 329 -3.54 5.51 2.51
C PHE A 329 -4.13 4.10 2.50
N ILE A 330 -3.52 3.18 3.24
CA ILE A 330 -4.04 1.81 3.43
C ILE A 330 -5.43 1.85 4.05
N SER A 331 -5.61 2.60 5.15
CA SER A 331 -6.90 2.74 5.83
C SER A 331 -8.00 3.22 4.88
N ASN A 332 -7.70 4.25 4.09
CA ASN A 332 -8.64 4.81 3.12
C ASN A 332 -9.00 3.81 2.00
N SER A 333 -8.03 3.05 1.51
CA SER A 333 -8.30 2.04 0.48
C SER A 333 -9.24 0.93 0.99
N PHE A 334 -9.01 0.44 2.21
CA PHE A 334 -9.91 -0.54 2.83
C PHE A 334 -11.28 0.06 3.17
N ARG A 335 -11.34 1.29 3.67
CA ARG A 335 -12.57 1.89 4.14
C ARG A 335 -13.46 2.42 3.02
N TYR A 336 -12.89 3.08 2.03
CA TYR A 336 -13.65 3.80 1.02
C TYR A 336 -13.71 3.10 -0.34
N ALA A 337 -12.66 2.38 -0.74
CA ALA A 337 -12.70 1.56 -1.93
C ALA A 337 -13.23 0.15 -1.67
N ASN A 338 -13.45 -0.26 -0.42
CA ASN A 338 -13.69 -1.65 -0.04
C ASN A 338 -12.61 -2.60 -0.57
N ALA A 339 -11.35 -2.12 -0.63
CA ALA A 339 -10.24 -2.93 -1.10
C ALA A 339 -10.12 -4.21 -0.29
N THR A 340 -9.85 -5.34 -0.97
CA THR A 340 -9.56 -6.63 -0.35
C THR A 340 -8.07 -6.89 -0.29
N VAL A 341 -7.31 -6.15 -1.10
CA VAL A 341 -5.85 -6.23 -1.22
C VAL A 341 -5.24 -4.84 -1.25
N TYR A 342 -4.11 -4.68 -0.55
CA TYR A 342 -3.21 -3.55 -0.67
C TYR A 342 -1.79 -4.01 -0.94
N LEU A 343 -1.16 -3.51 -2.02
CA LEU A 343 0.23 -3.79 -2.37
C LEU A 343 1.03 -2.50 -2.49
N HIS A 344 2.07 -2.40 -1.68
CA HIS A 344 3.00 -1.27 -1.72
C HIS A 344 4.06 -1.45 -2.81
N TRP A 345 4.42 -0.38 -3.48
CA TRP A 345 5.55 -0.33 -4.40
C TRP A 345 6.70 0.46 -3.77
N ALA A 346 7.79 -0.19 -3.34
CA ALA A 346 8.03 -1.61 -3.36
C ALA A 346 8.51 -2.08 -1.98
N LEU A 347 8.62 -3.40 -1.78
CA LEU A 347 9.18 -3.92 -0.52
C LEU A 347 10.67 -3.60 -0.39
N LEU A 348 11.39 -3.60 -1.52
CA LEU A 348 12.78 -3.24 -1.62
C LEU A 348 13.01 -2.38 -2.87
N TRP A 349 13.83 -1.34 -2.75
CA TRP A 349 14.28 -0.54 -3.87
C TRP A 349 15.79 -0.37 -3.85
N GLY A 350 16.42 -0.54 -5.01
CA GLY A 350 17.87 -0.44 -5.17
C GLY A 350 18.34 0.96 -5.50
N TYR A 351 19.43 1.38 -4.89
CA TYR A 351 20.08 2.67 -5.12
C TYR A 351 21.54 2.47 -5.47
N ALA A 352 21.93 2.99 -6.64
CA ALA A 352 23.29 2.82 -7.16
C ALA A 352 24.33 3.63 -6.40
N ASP A 353 23.92 4.75 -5.79
CA ASP A 353 24.79 5.63 -5.03
C ASP A 353 24.04 6.43 -3.95
N ALA A 354 24.80 7.18 -3.15
CA ALA A 354 24.28 7.96 -2.02
C ALA A 354 23.35 9.11 -2.44
N ASP A 355 23.51 9.65 -3.64
CA ASP A 355 22.69 10.76 -4.14
C ASP A 355 21.32 10.24 -4.59
N GLU A 356 21.27 9.08 -5.22
CA GLU A 356 20.01 8.40 -5.52
C GLU A 356 19.29 8.01 -4.22
N LEU A 357 20.01 7.45 -3.22
CA LEU A 357 19.46 7.07 -1.93
C LEU A 357 18.77 8.25 -1.21
N LYS A 358 19.34 9.46 -1.30
CA LYS A 358 18.78 10.66 -0.69
C LYS A 358 17.53 11.19 -1.40
N LYS A 359 17.39 10.92 -2.68
CA LYS A 359 16.30 11.46 -3.52
C LYS A 359 15.12 10.51 -3.64
N GLY A 360 15.35 9.21 -3.48
CA GLY A 360 14.33 8.20 -3.68
C GLY A 360 13.55 7.88 -2.41
N GLY A 361 12.25 7.66 -2.56
CA GLY A 361 11.33 7.25 -1.50
C GLY A 361 10.56 5.97 -1.81
N ASP A 362 10.99 5.19 -2.81
CA ASP A 362 10.12 4.17 -3.39
C ASP A 362 10.01 2.87 -2.58
N GLY A 363 10.97 2.55 -1.72
CA GLY A 363 11.01 1.22 -1.08
C GLY A 363 10.90 1.26 0.44
N CYS A 364 10.16 0.30 1.02
CA CYS A 364 10.18 0.05 2.48
C CYS A 364 11.59 -0.21 2.99
N ILE A 365 12.42 -0.88 2.18
CA ILE A 365 13.83 -1.12 2.44
C ILE A 365 14.63 -0.56 1.27
N ALA A 366 15.47 0.43 1.54
CA ALA A 366 16.40 0.98 0.57
C ALA A 366 17.69 0.17 0.59
N VAL A 367 18.08 -0.42 -0.53
CA VAL A 367 19.26 -1.27 -0.65
C VAL A 367 20.31 -0.57 -1.50
N GLU A 368 21.52 -0.50 -0.98
CA GLU A 368 22.66 0.05 -1.69
C GLU A 368 23.31 -1.02 -2.57
N TRP A 369 24.08 -0.59 -3.56
CA TRP A 369 24.70 -1.40 -4.60
C TRP A 369 25.27 -2.75 -4.08
N PRO A 370 24.62 -3.90 -4.33
CA PRO A 370 24.95 -5.16 -3.65
C PRO A 370 26.27 -5.79 -4.11
N TRP A 371 26.82 -5.36 -5.27
CA TRP A 371 28.02 -5.94 -5.86
C TRP A 371 29.32 -5.33 -5.35
N SER A 372 29.26 -4.26 -4.53
CA SER A 372 30.45 -3.63 -3.94
C SER A 372 30.13 -2.89 -2.66
N SER A 373 30.53 -3.46 -1.53
CA SER A 373 30.34 -2.84 -0.20
C SER A 373 31.14 -1.53 -0.02
N SER A 374 32.18 -1.31 -0.83
CA SER A 374 32.92 -0.05 -0.82
C SER A 374 32.09 1.16 -1.28
N ARG A 375 30.94 0.93 -1.89
CA ARG A 375 29.98 1.97 -2.31
C ARG A 375 28.90 2.25 -1.28
N TRP A 376 28.83 1.47 -0.22
CA TRP A 376 27.81 1.63 0.81
C TRP A 376 28.07 2.86 1.67
N THR A 377 27.00 3.53 2.02
CA THR A 377 26.99 4.62 3.01
C THR A 377 26.49 4.15 4.36
N THR A 378 25.91 2.97 4.42
CA THR A 378 25.41 2.31 5.62
C THR A 378 26.25 1.07 5.94
N GLU A 379 26.26 0.67 7.21
CA GLU A 379 27.06 -0.48 7.69
C GLU A 379 26.67 -1.79 6.98
N LYS A 380 25.39 -1.97 6.71
CA LYS A 380 24.83 -3.22 6.18
C LYS A 380 24.48 -3.17 4.69
N GLY A 381 24.66 -2.04 4.00
CA GLY A 381 24.26 -1.84 2.62
C GLY A 381 22.75 -1.76 2.43
N TYR A 382 21.99 -1.44 3.47
CA TYR A 382 20.57 -1.14 3.39
C TYR A 382 20.09 -0.30 4.57
N VAL A 383 18.91 0.32 4.37
CA VAL A 383 18.18 1.08 5.40
C VAL A 383 16.72 0.66 5.40
N VAL A 384 16.17 0.36 6.58
CA VAL A 384 14.73 0.19 6.77
C VAL A 384 14.13 1.57 6.99
N ARG A 385 13.12 1.92 6.19
CA ARG A 385 12.46 3.23 6.19
C ARG A 385 11.19 3.23 7.04
N SER A 386 10.67 4.42 7.33
CA SER A 386 9.44 4.60 8.12
C SER A 386 8.23 3.90 7.49
N GLU A 387 8.13 3.87 6.17
CA GLU A 387 7.08 3.17 5.41
C GLU A 387 6.96 1.68 5.78
N PHE A 388 8.07 1.02 6.03
CA PHE A 388 8.10 -0.37 6.50
C PHE A 388 7.25 -0.53 7.77
N TYR A 389 7.36 0.38 8.70
CA TYR A 389 6.63 0.33 9.96
C TYR A 389 5.17 0.72 9.78
N GLY A 390 4.85 1.69 8.92
CA GLY A 390 3.48 2.01 8.54
C GLY A 390 2.75 0.80 7.95
N LEU A 391 3.38 0.10 7.01
CA LEU A 391 2.85 -1.14 6.43
C LEU A 391 2.73 -2.27 7.48
N LYS A 392 3.70 -2.38 8.38
CA LYS A 392 3.75 -3.41 9.44
C LYS A 392 2.59 -3.32 10.44
N HIS A 393 2.04 -2.14 10.67
CA HIS A 393 0.84 -1.96 11.48
C HIS A 393 -0.36 -2.76 10.97
N PHE A 394 -0.39 -3.06 9.67
CA PHE A 394 -1.43 -3.88 9.05
C PHE A 394 -0.97 -5.33 8.88
N THR A 395 0.14 -5.57 8.22
CA THR A 395 0.57 -6.92 7.81
C THR A 395 0.75 -7.88 8.99
N LYS A 396 1.20 -7.33 10.13
CA LYS A 396 1.45 -8.15 11.33
C LYS A 396 0.19 -8.66 11.99
N TYR A 397 -0.90 -7.90 11.93
CA TYR A 397 -2.13 -8.18 12.69
C TYR A 397 -3.32 -8.55 11.83
N VAL A 398 -3.39 -8.06 10.59
CA VAL A 398 -4.52 -8.33 9.68
C VAL A 398 -4.10 -9.41 8.69
N LYS A 399 -4.81 -10.54 8.72
CA LYS A 399 -4.47 -11.71 7.90
C LYS A 399 -5.53 -11.96 6.83
N PRO A 400 -5.21 -12.71 5.75
CA PRO A 400 -6.21 -13.19 4.81
C PRO A 400 -7.36 -13.91 5.53
N GLY A 401 -8.58 -13.66 5.07
CA GLY A 401 -9.80 -14.19 5.70
C GLY A 401 -10.41 -13.28 6.78
N TRP A 402 -9.65 -12.29 7.30
CA TRP A 402 -10.20 -11.33 8.25
C TRP A 402 -11.20 -10.40 7.56
N ARG A 403 -12.21 -9.93 8.29
CA ARG A 403 -13.22 -9.02 7.76
C ARG A 403 -13.07 -7.64 8.35
N ARG A 404 -13.20 -6.62 7.51
CA ARG A 404 -13.36 -5.25 8.00
C ARG A 404 -14.70 -5.13 8.71
N ILE A 405 -14.70 -4.51 9.90
CA ILE A 405 -15.90 -4.27 10.71
C ILE A 405 -16.22 -2.78 10.82
N GLY A 406 -17.44 -2.48 11.26
CA GLY A 406 -17.91 -1.12 11.46
C GLY A 406 -17.16 -0.39 12.55
N VAL A 407 -16.89 0.89 12.31
CA VAL A 407 -16.30 1.82 13.28
C VAL A 407 -17.03 3.14 13.20
N ASP A 408 -17.51 3.64 14.35
CA ASP A 408 -18.19 4.92 14.46
C ASP A 408 -17.44 5.85 15.44
N TYR A 409 -17.15 7.07 14.99
CA TYR A 409 -16.42 8.09 15.74
C TYR A 409 -16.56 9.47 15.12
N GLU A 410 -16.42 10.50 15.93
CA GLU A 410 -16.39 11.91 15.51
C GLU A 410 -15.03 12.54 15.89
N LEU A 411 -14.04 12.38 15.01
CA LEU A 411 -12.71 12.96 15.15
C LEU A 411 -12.28 13.59 13.83
N LYS A 412 -11.69 14.77 13.91
CA LYS A 412 -11.03 15.40 12.77
C LYS A 412 -9.60 14.91 12.68
N GLU A 413 -9.13 14.74 11.45
CA GLU A 413 -7.73 14.33 11.14
C GLU A 413 -7.31 13.01 11.78
N VAL A 414 -8.28 12.13 12.03
CA VAL A 414 -8.05 10.75 12.46
C VAL A 414 -8.79 9.81 11.52
N GLU A 415 -8.09 8.78 11.05
CA GLU A 415 -8.70 7.67 10.32
C GLU A 415 -8.61 6.40 11.16
N VAL A 416 -9.71 5.66 11.23
CA VAL A 416 -9.79 4.41 11.99
C VAL A 416 -10.36 3.31 11.12
N VAL A 417 -9.68 2.17 11.12
CA VAL A 417 -10.16 0.96 10.47
C VAL A 417 -9.97 -0.23 11.41
N ALA A 418 -10.94 -1.13 11.44
CA ALA A 418 -10.92 -2.30 12.31
C ALA A 418 -11.21 -3.57 11.52
N PHE A 419 -10.55 -4.65 11.93
CA PHE A 419 -10.65 -5.97 11.31
C PHE A 419 -10.85 -7.03 12.37
N GLN A 420 -11.66 -8.02 12.04
CA GLN A 420 -11.96 -9.15 12.91
C GLN A 420 -11.62 -10.46 12.22
N ASP A 421 -11.07 -11.41 12.98
CA ASP A 421 -10.76 -12.76 12.50
C ASP A 421 -12.04 -13.56 12.16
N PRO A 422 -11.92 -14.61 11.34
CA PRO A 422 -13.08 -15.41 10.94
C PRO A 422 -13.80 -16.09 12.11
N ASP A 423 -13.06 -16.42 13.16
CA ASP A 423 -13.61 -17.06 14.37
C ASP A 423 -14.22 -16.05 15.35
N GLU A 424 -14.11 -14.76 15.02
CA GLU A 424 -14.66 -13.63 15.80
C GLU A 424 -14.09 -13.49 17.23
N TYR A 425 -12.88 -13.95 17.45
CA TYR A 425 -12.21 -13.84 18.76
C TYR A 425 -11.13 -12.77 18.81
N GLN A 426 -10.66 -12.29 17.68
CA GLN A 426 -9.56 -11.35 17.60
C GLN A 426 -9.96 -10.11 16.80
N ILE A 427 -9.57 -8.94 17.28
CA ILE A 427 -9.73 -7.67 16.57
C ILE A 427 -8.39 -6.95 16.50
N ALA A 428 -8.11 -6.40 15.33
CA ALA A 428 -7.05 -5.42 15.11
C ALA A 428 -7.69 -4.09 14.72
N VAL A 429 -7.37 -3.03 15.45
CA VAL A 429 -7.82 -1.66 15.17
C VAL A 429 -6.59 -0.84 14.83
N VAL A 430 -6.58 -0.22 13.66
CA VAL A 430 -5.53 0.73 13.26
C VAL A 430 -6.10 2.13 13.29
N LEU A 431 -5.47 2.99 14.09
CA LEU A 431 -5.81 4.38 14.29
C LEU A 431 -4.68 5.24 13.73
N VAL A 432 -5.02 6.15 12.83
CA VAL A 432 -4.04 7.05 12.19
C VAL A 432 -4.41 8.48 12.54
N ASN A 433 -3.64 9.11 13.40
CA ASN A 433 -3.72 10.54 13.62
C ASN A 433 -2.78 11.24 12.64
N TYR A 434 -3.36 11.85 11.59
CA TYR A 434 -2.59 12.59 10.58
C TYR A 434 -2.61 14.11 10.81
N SER A 435 -3.02 14.55 12.00
CA SER A 435 -2.88 15.95 12.41
C SER A 435 -1.42 16.29 12.69
N GLU A 436 -0.93 17.34 12.06
CA GLU A 436 0.40 17.91 12.34
C GLU A 436 0.42 18.76 13.62
N GLN A 437 -0.77 19.12 14.13
CA GLN A 437 -0.92 20.11 15.20
C GLN A 437 -1.31 19.48 16.54
N GLU A 438 -2.17 18.45 16.53
CA GLU A 438 -2.84 18.00 17.74
C GLU A 438 -2.65 16.50 17.99
N GLU A 439 -2.36 16.15 19.23
CA GLU A 439 -2.61 14.81 19.73
C GLU A 439 -4.12 14.63 19.99
N LYS A 440 -4.57 13.38 20.04
CA LYS A 440 -5.97 13.05 20.31
C LYS A 440 -6.02 12.01 21.44
N THR A 441 -6.93 12.25 22.41
CA THR A 441 -7.22 11.26 23.46
C THR A 441 -8.51 10.54 23.10
N VAL A 442 -8.43 9.22 23.02
CA VAL A 442 -9.54 8.36 22.60
C VAL A 442 -9.74 7.21 23.56
N ARG A 443 -10.89 6.57 23.53
CA ARG A 443 -11.14 5.26 24.14
C ARG A 443 -11.93 4.39 23.18
N LEU A 444 -11.59 3.13 23.13
CA LEU A 444 -12.33 2.15 22.36
C LEU A 444 -13.55 1.67 23.14
N LYS A 445 -14.64 1.42 22.45
CA LYS A 445 -15.83 0.77 22.99
C LYS A 445 -16.31 -0.29 22.01
N ASN A 446 -16.48 -1.50 22.47
CA ASN A 446 -17.05 -2.55 21.66
C ASN A 446 -18.58 -2.54 21.77
N ILE A 447 -19.27 -2.55 20.63
CA ILE A 447 -20.71 -2.71 20.56
C ILE A 447 -21.01 -4.21 20.45
N GLY A 448 -21.63 -4.77 21.44
CA GLY A 448 -21.99 -6.19 21.50
C GLY A 448 -21.69 -6.81 22.86
N SER A 449 -22.06 -8.08 23.02
CA SER A 449 -22.01 -8.81 24.32
C SER A 449 -20.66 -9.47 24.61
N LYS A 450 -19.72 -9.46 23.66
CA LYS A 450 -18.41 -10.12 23.86
C LYS A 450 -17.52 -9.25 24.75
N GLU A 451 -17.08 -9.81 25.87
CA GLU A 451 -16.12 -9.16 26.75
C GLU A 451 -14.68 -9.31 26.24
N VAL A 452 -13.91 -8.24 26.35
CA VAL A 452 -12.46 -8.29 26.09
C VAL A 452 -11.78 -9.18 27.12
N SER A 453 -11.12 -10.25 26.66
CA SER A 453 -10.38 -11.14 27.54
C SER A 453 -8.99 -10.64 27.83
N SER A 454 -8.35 -10.03 26.86
CA SER A 454 -6.98 -9.51 26.97
C SER A 454 -6.63 -8.57 25.84
N ILE A 455 -5.97 -7.47 26.20
CA ILE A 455 -5.22 -6.65 25.26
C ILE A 455 -3.91 -7.38 24.99
N ARG A 456 -3.63 -7.68 23.72
CA ARG A 456 -2.44 -8.42 23.32
C ARG A 456 -1.29 -7.52 23.02
N LYS A 457 -1.56 -6.44 22.28
CA LYS A 457 -0.58 -5.46 21.86
C LYS A 457 -1.22 -4.09 21.67
N VAL A 458 -0.52 -3.06 22.10
CA VAL A 458 -0.74 -1.68 21.67
C VAL A 458 0.59 -1.22 21.10
N ILE A 459 0.63 -1.01 19.79
CA ILE A 459 1.85 -0.62 19.07
C ILE A 459 1.66 0.76 18.51
N GLN A 460 2.66 1.61 18.65
CA GLN A 460 2.63 2.98 18.17
C GLN A 460 3.88 3.32 17.36
N THR A 461 3.71 4.12 16.32
CA THR A 461 4.76 4.71 15.51
C THR A 461 4.43 6.18 15.32
N ASP A 462 5.37 7.07 15.58
CA ASP A 462 5.28 8.48 15.27
C ASP A 462 6.44 8.92 14.33
N THR A 463 6.68 10.21 14.21
CA THR A 463 7.73 10.75 13.34
C THR A 463 9.13 10.67 13.94
N GLN A 464 9.29 10.21 15.19
CA GLN A 464 10.60 10.03 15.81
C GLN A 464 11.09 8.61 15.57
N LYS A 465 12.29 8.45 15.04
CA LYS A 465 12.84 7.13 14.68
C LYS A 465 12.90 6.18 15.88
N GLU A 466 13.14 6.70 17.04
CA GLU A 466 13.19 5.97 18.31
C GLU A 466 11.82 5.43 18.74
N SER A 467 10.74 6.01 18.23
CA SER A 467 9.35 5.63 18.49
C SER A 467 8.76 4.70 17.42
N TRP A 468 9.56 4.27 16.42
CA TRP A 468 9.03 3.41 15.37
C TRP A 468 8.70 2.03 15.90
N TYR A 469 7.43 1.65 15.79
CA TYR A 469 6.89 0.35 16.17
C TYR A 469 7.08 -0.02 17.65
N GLN A 470 6.91 0.96 18.54
CA GLN A 470 7.03 0.74 20.00
C GLN A 470 5.79 0.07 20.57
N GLU A 471 5.99 -0.89 21.46
CA GLU A 471 4.93 -1.49 22.27
C GLU A 471 4.66 -0.62 23.51
N LEU A 472 3.43 -0.10 23.62
CA LEU A 472 2.97 0.64 24.79
C LEU A 472 2.55 -0.37 25.86
N LYS A 473 3.32 -0.45 26.94
CA LYS A 473 3.02 -1.35 28.08
C LYS A 473 2.10 -0.66 29.07
N ASN A 474 1.25 -1.46 29.72
CA ASN A 474 0.31 -0.99 30.76
C ASN A 474 -0.70 0.06 30.26
N THR A 475 -1.00 0.07 28.97
CA THR A 475 -2.01 0.94 28.36
C THR A 475 -3.30 0.15 28.21
N ASP A 476 -4.41 0.71 28.70
CA ASP A 476 -5.74 0.18 28.45
C ASP A 476 -6.52 1.09 27.48
N PRO A 477 -6.56 0.73 26.17
CA PRO A 477 -7.22 1.55 25.17
C PRO A 477 -8.75 1.61 25.34
N PHE A 478 -9.35 0.81 26.21
CA PHE A 478 -10.78 0.88 26.56
C PHE A 478 -11.06 1.88 27.68
N VAL A 479 -10.01 2.35 28.37
CA VAL A 479 -10.06 3.44 29.34
C VAL A 479 -9.58 4.72 28.70
N GLU A 480 -8.31 4.74 28.25
CA GLU A 480 -7.70 5.89 27.63
C GLU A 480 -6.54 5.49 26.70
N LEU A 481 -6.47 6.12 25.54
CA LEU A 481 -5.39 5.96 24.58
C LEU A 481 -5.03 7.31 23.97
N VAL A 482 -3.77 7.72 24.11
CA VAL A 482 -3.26 8.94 23.47
C VAL A 482 -2.70 8.59 22.10
N LEU A 483 -3.17 9.30 21.09
CA LEU A 483 -2.68 9.27 19.71
C LEU A 483 -1.83 10.53 19.48
N PRO A 484 -0.50 10.46 19.52
CA PRO A 484 0.35 11.60 19.22
C PRO A 484 0.02 12.20 17.85
N LYS A 485 0.37 13.46 17.65
CA LYS A 485 0.31 14.05 16.31
C LYS A 485 1.18 13.25 15.34
N MET A 486 0.73 13.12 14.09
CA MET A 486 1.41 12.34 13.07
C MET A 486 1.84 10.96 13.60
N SER A 487 0.86 10.13 13.96
CA SER A 487 1.12 8.80 14.51
C SER A 487 0.18 7.72 13.98
N VAL A 488 0.67 6.49 14.03
CA VAL A 488 -0.11 5.27 13.78
C VAL A 488 -0.13 4.44 15.05
N THR A 489 -1.31 4.01 15.48
CA THR A 489 -1.45 3.13 16.64
C THR A 489 -2.28 1.91 16.24
N THR A 490 -1.75 0.72 16.52
CA THR A 490 -2.49 -0.54 16.38
C THR A 490 -2.83 -1.11 17.75
N VAL A 491 -4.10 -1.35 17.97
CA VAL A 491 -4.61 -2.08 19.13
C VAL A 491 -5.03 -3.48 18.68
N TYR A 492 -4.41 -4.51 19.26
CA TYR A 492 -4.72 -5.89 18.98
C TYR A 492 -5.18 -6.58 20.27
N PHE A 493 -6.38 -7.12 20.27
CA PHE A 493 -7.00 -7.72 21.45
C PHE A 493 -7.84 -8.96 21.14
N LYS A 494 -8.20 -9.70 22.18
CA LYS A 494 -9.03 -10.90 22.10
C LYS A 494 -10.26 -10.78 22.98
N PHE A 495 -11.33 -11.41 22.53
CA PHE A 495 -12.53 -11.64 23.34
C PHE A 495 -12.42 -12.92 24.17
N LYS A 496 -13.24 -13.02 25.23
CA LYS A 496 -13.43 -14.28 25.96
C LYS A 496 -14.08 -15.31 25.02
N THR A 497 -13.53 -16.50 25.02
CA THR A 497 -14.22 -17.68 24.48
C THR A 497 -15.27 -18.13 25.48
N ASN A 498 -16.50 -18.27 25.04
CA ASN A 498 -17.56 -18.85 25.85
C ASN A 498 -17.25 -20.30 26.20
#